data_d092274cb812872e56ee0a7253d4aa39
#
_entry.id   d092274cb812872e56ee0a7253d4aa39
#
_cell.length_a   1.000
_cell.length_b   1.000
_cell.length_c   1.000
_cell.angle_alpha   90.00
_cell.angle_beta   90.00
_cell.angle_gamma   90.00
#
_symmetry.space_group_name_H-M   'P 1'
#
loop_
_entity.id
_entity.type
_entity.pdbx_description
1 polymer ?
#
loop_
_entity_poly.entity_id
_entity_poly.type
_entity_poly.pdbx_seq_one_letter_code
_entity_poly.pdbx_strand_id
1 'polypeptide(L)'
;EKDKTYTATMLLGTETDTQDTTGQITNQTPEEEVMKLSEEKVFDVIKSYIGEYDQIPPMFSAIKINGQKLYNLARKGEEIERPPRHCKIIDITITKIDLPRVSFHVTCSKGTYVRTLCYDIGKDLGVGACMEKLTRTRVERFDIKDSISLSQIEEIRDQGVLEQYITPVDEILDMYSKCMVSEEAEKLLYNGNIFTSRNTLLKMNHQDGQTVRVY
;
A
#
# COMPACT_ATOMS: atom_id res chain seq x y z
N GLU A 1 3.43 -4.56 10.42
CA GLU A 1 2.55 -4.07 9.35
C GLU A 1 3.34 -3.77 8.11
N LYS A 2 2.73 -4.05 6.93
CA LYS A 2 3.46 -4.03 5.66
C LYS A 2 3.36 -2.67 4.99
N ASP A 3 4.41 -1.86 5.14
CA ASP A 3 4.53 -0.58 4.45
C ASP A 3 4.70 -0.77 2.95
N LYS A 4 4.24 0.20 2.20
CA LYS A 4 4.30 0.22 0.74
C LYS A 4 4.86 1.54 0.26
N THR A 5 5.68 1.47 -0.78
CA THR A 5 6.17 2.67 -1.48
C THR A 5 5.58 2.71 -2.89
N TYR A 6 5.19 3.90 -3.30
CA TYR A 6 4.63 4.17 -4.62
C TYR A 6 5.35 5.34 -5.26
N THR A 7 5.46 5.30 -6.58
CA THR A 7 5.68 6.47 -7.42
C THR A 7 4.33 6.91 -7.95
N ALA A 8 3.97 8.14 -7.73
CA ALA A 8 2.70 8.71 -8.15
C ALA A 8 2.92 10.00 -8.95
N THR A 9 2.01 10.26 -9.89
CA THR A 9 1.84 11.56 -10.52
C THR A 9 0.41 12.01 -10.28
N MET A 10 0.21 13.17 -9.67
CA MET A 10 -1.10 13.81 -9.58
C MET A 10 -1.25 14.90 -10.62
N LEU A 11 -2.47 15.07 -11.09
CA LEU A 11 -2.91 16.14 -11.99
C LEU A 11 -3.74 17.13 -11.17
N LEU A 12 -3.22 18.34 -11.01
CA LEU A 12 -3.92 19.45 -10.37
C LEU A 12 -4.96 20.06 -11.32
N GLY A 13 -6.00 20.63 -10.74
CA GLY A 13 -7.06 21.33 -11.50
C GLY A 13 -8.17 20.41 -12.00
N THR A 14 -8.11 19.10 -11.75
CA THR A 14 -9.13 18.16 -12.21
C THR A 14 -9.55 17.24 -11.08
N GLU A 15 -10.83 17.17 -10.77
CA GLU A 15 -11.39 16.17 -9.85
C GLU A 15 -12.26 15.17 -10.62
N THR A 16 -12.26 13.93 -10.19
CA THR A 16 -13.07 12.86 -10.79
C THR A 16 -13.78 12.05 -9.71
N ASP A 17 -14.83 11.37 -10.07
CA ASP A 17 -15.62 10.50 -9.20
C ASP A 17 -14.81 9.31 -8.65
N THR A 18 -13.80 8.86 -9.39
CA THR A 18 -12.90 7.77 -8.98
C THR A 18 -11.64 8.27 -8.25
N GLN A 19 -11.41 9.59 -8.22
CA GLN A 19 -10.19 10.26 -7.72
C GLN A 19 -8.93 9.91 -8.56
N ASP A 20 -9.10 9.37 -9.77
CA ASP A 20 -8.05 9.13 -10.76
C ASP A 20 -8.55 9.51 -12.16
N THR A 21 -7.65 9.62 -13.13
CA THR A 21 -7.98 10.07 -14.49
C THR A 21 -8.87 9.11 -15.30
N THR A 22 -9.23 7.94 -14.76
CA THR A 22 -10.14 6.99 -15.43
C THR A 22 -11.60 7.27 -15.15
N GLY A 23 -11.90 8.11 -14.15
CA GLY A 23 -13.27 8.52 -13.78
C GLY A 23 -13.84 9.65 -14.61
N GLN A 24 -15.11 9.93 -14.33
CA GLN A 24 -15.78 11.10 -14.92
C GLN A 24 -15.36 12.37 -14.17
N ILE A 25 -15.09 13.45 -14.92
CA ILE A 25 -14.73 14.74 -14.34
C ILE A 25 -15.95 15.28 -13.58
N THR A 26 -15.75 15.57 -12.30
CA THR A 26 -16.76 16.16 -11.39
C THR A 26 -16.53 17.64 -11.17
N ASN A 27 -15.27 18.08 -11.24
CA ASN A 27 -14.89 19.48 -11.14
C ASN A 27 -13.63 19.76 -11.96
N GLN A 28 -13.54 20.96 -12.52
CA GLN A 28 -12.36 21.39 -13.26
C GLN A 28 -12.07 22.87 -12.97
N THR A 29 -10.87 23.13 -12.47
CA THR A 29 -10.34 24.47 -12.22
C THR A 29 -9.63 24.97 -13.49
N PRO A 30 -9.82 26.22 -13.91
CA PRO A 30 -9.10 26.79 -15.04
C PRO A 30 -7.58 26.65 -14.89
N GLU A 31 -6.92 26.30 -15.98
CA GLU A 31 -5.45 26.08 -15.98
C GLU A 31 -4.69 27.32 -15.48
N GLU A 32 -5.16 28.51 -15.82
CA GLU A 32 -4.58 29.77 -15.34
C GLU A 32 -4.55 29.90 -13.81
N GLU A 33 -5.56 29.35 -13.13
CA GLU A 33 -5.60 29.35 -11.66
C GLU A 33 -4.61 28.32 -11.08
N VAL A 34 -4.50 27.17 -11.70
CA VAL A 34 -3.51 26.14 -11.31
C VAL A 34 -2.08 26.68 -11.49
N MET A 35 -1.82 27.38 -12.58
CA MET A 35 -0.50 27.95 -12.90
C MET A 35 -0.09 29.11 -11.97
N LYS A 36 -1.03 29.69 -11.19
CA LYS A 36 -0.71 30.68 -10.15
C LYS A 36 -0.12 30.07 -8.87
N LEU A 37 -0.20 28.75 -8.70
CA LEU A 37 0.38 28.11 -7.54
C LEU A 37 1.91 28.24 -7.57
N SER A 38 2.50 28.65 -6.45
CA SER A 38 3.94 28.61 -6.30
C SER A 38 4.40 27.18 -5.99
N GLU A 39 5.59 26.81 -6.47
CA GLU A 39 6.21 25.52 -6.13
C GLU A 39 6.36 25.35 -4.63
N GLU A 40 6.70 26.41 -3.90
CA GLU A 40 6.83 26.40 -2.43
C GLU A 40 5.51 26.01 -1.75
N LYS A 41 4.39 26.62 -2.16
CA LYS A 41 3.06 26.27 -1.63
C LYS A 41 2.71 24.81 -1.90
N VAL A 42 2.97 24.34 -3.13
CA VAL A 42 2.74 22.94 -3.50
C VAL A 42 3.60 22.00 -2.65
N PHE A 43 4.87 22.35 -2.47
CA PHE A 43 5.81 21.60 -1.64
C PHE A 43 5.34 21.51 -0.19
N ASP A 44 4.99 22.64 0.42
CA ASP A 44 4.58 22.71 1.83
C ASP A 44 3.31 21.92 2.10
N VAL A 45 2.29 22.07 1.23
CA VAL A 45 1.03 21.32 1.38
C VAL A 45 1.28 19.81 1.25
N ILE A 46 2.06 19.35 0.28
CA ILE A 46 2.38 17.93 0.14
C ILE A 46 3.12 17.41 1.37
N LYS A 47 4.11 18.17 1.87
CA LYS A 47 4.91 17.76 3.03
C LYS A 47 4.11 17.73 4.33
N SER A 48 3.05 18.52 4.46
CA SER A 48 2.19 18.55 5.63
C SER A 48 1.43 17.23 5.86
N TYR A 49 1.30 16.40 4.84
CA TYR A 49 0.66 15.08 4.95
C TYR A 49 1.54 13.99 5.59
N ILE A 50 2.83 14.28 5.82
CA ILE A 50 3.72 13.31 6.49
C ILE A 50 3.31 13.18 7.97
N GLY A 51 3.06 11.96 8.42
CA GLY A 51 2.61 11.66 9.77
C GLY A 51 1.31 10.88 9.79
N GLU A 52 0.58 11.01 10.89
CA GLU A 52 -0.73 10.38 11.06
C GLU A 52 -1.78 11.13 10.23
N TYR A 53 -2.62 10.39 9.52
CA TYR A 53 -3.56 10.91 8.55
C TYR A 53 -4.87 10.14 8.54
N ASP A 54 -5.97 10.84 8.77
CA ASP A 54 -7.32 10.27 8.74
C ASP A 54 -7.93 10.44 7.35
N GLN A 55 -7.95 9.36 6.58
CA GLN A 55 -8.39 9.35 5.20
C GLN A 55 -9.80 8.81 5.04
N ILE A 56 -10.68 9.55 4.37
CA ILE A 56 -11.98 9.03 3.95
C ILE A 56 -11.77 8.17 2.70
N PRO A 57 -12.00 6.84 2.79
CA PRO A 57 -11.74 5.96 1.67
C PRO A 57 -12.63 6.27 0.47
N PRO A 58 -12.14 6.08 -0.78
CA PRO A 58 -12.94 6.38 -1.97
C PRO A 58 -14.10 5.39 -2.14
N MET A 59 -15.19 5.84 -2.76
CA MET A 59 -16.33 4.97 -3.09
C MET A 59 -15.92 3.79 -3.98
N PHE A 60 -15.01 4.01 -4.93
CA PHE A 60 -14.47 2.95 -5.78
C PHE A 60 -13.39 2.15 -5.05
N SER A 61 -13.75 1.49 -3.94
CA SER A 61 -12.86 0.63 -3.16
C SER A 61 -13.50 -0.72 -2.83
N ALA A 62 -12.66 -1.70 -2.48
CA ALA A 62 -13.11 -3.04 -2.07
C ALA A 62 -13.54 -3.11 -0.59
N ILE A 63 -13.57 -1.98 0.11
CA ILE A 63 -14.05 -1.89 1.49
C ILE A 63 -15.51 -2.32 1.54
N LYS A 64 -15.87 -3.09 2.58
CA LYS A 64 -17.24 -3.50 2.84
C LYS A 64 -17.83 -2.62 3.94
N ILE A 65 -19.02 -2.08 3.71
CA ILE A 65 -19.89 -1.45 4.70
C ILE A 65 -21.23 -2.17 4.63
N ASN A 66 -21.75 -2.60 5.75
CA ASN A 66 -23.00 -3.39 5.84
C ASN A 66 -23.02 -4.62 4.89
N GLY A 67 -21.86 -5.30 4.76
CA GLY A 67 -21.70 -6.49 3.93
C GLY A 67 -21.54 -6.22 2.43
N GLN A 68 -21.74 -5.00 1.95
CA GLN A 68 -21.61 -4.63 0.54
C GLN A 68 -20.28 -3.91 0.28
N LYS A 69 -19.64 -4.21 -0.86
CA LYS A 69 -18.42 -3.52 -1.29
C LYS A 69 -18.77 -2.13 -1.83
N LEU A 70 -18.02 -1.10 -1.43
CA LEU A 70 -18.26 0.29 -1.83
C LEU A 70 -18.30 0.47 -3.35
N TYR A 71 -17.40 -0.17 -4.10
CA TYR A 71 -17.40 -0.06 -5.56
C TYR A 71 -18.70 -0.59 -6.22
N ASN A 72 -19.42 -1.52 -5.59
CA ASN A 72 -20.71 -1.99 -6.11
C ASN A 72 -21.80 -0.94 -5.94
N LEU A 73 -21.77 -0.19 -4.84
CA LEU A 73 -22.68 0.94 -4.61
C LEU A 73 -22.35 2.08 -5.57
N ALA A 74 -21.06 2.43 -5.70
CA ALA A 74 -20.61 3.47 -6.63
C ALA A 74 -21.08 3.22 -8.08
N ARG A 75 -20.97 1.98 -8.57
CA ARG A 75 -21.45 1.60 -9.92
C ARG A 75 -22.95 1.73 -10.11
N LYS A 76 -23.72 1.76 -9.02
CA LYS A 76 -25.18 2.01 -9.05
C LYS A 76 -25.52 3.50 -8.89
N GLY A 77 -24.51 4.37 -8.75
CA GLY A 77 -24.70 5.78 -8.45
C GLY A 77 -25.08 6.06 -7.00
N GLU A 78 -24.94 5.08 -6.10
CA GLU A 78 -25.24 5.20 -4.68
C GLU A 78 -23.98 5.68 -3.94
N GLU A 79 -24.06 6.81 -3.27
CA GLU A 79 -23.03 7.29 -2.37
C GLU A 79 -23.47 7.11 -0.92
N ILE A 80 -22.58 6.59 -0.07
CA ILE A 80 -22.84 6.40 1.35
C ILE A 80 -21.77 7.08 2.20
N GLU A 81 -22.10 7.44 3.40
CA GLU A 81 -21.15 7.95 4.38
C GLU A 81 -20.09 6.89 4.71
N ARG A 82 -18.85 7.29 4.74
CA ARG A 82 -17.70 6.43 5.00
C ARG A 82 -16.93 6.96 6.21
N PRO A 83 -16.75 6.15 7.24
CA PRO A 83 -15.92 6.56 8.36
C PRO A 83 -14.47 6.76 7.93
N PRO A 84 -13.78 7.78 8.44
CA PRO A 84 -12.36 7.97 8.23
C PRO A 84 -11.58 6.71 8.66
N ARG A 85 -10.48 6.44 7.97
CA ARG A 85 -9.55 5.38 8.31
C ARG A 85 -8.19 5.97 8.63
N HIS A 86 -7.73 5.61 9.80
CA HIS A 86 -6.41 6.02 10.26
C HIS A 86 -5.32 5.31 9.45
N CYS A 87 -4.45 6.09 8.85
CA CYS A 87 -3.28 5.62 8.12
C CYS A 87 -2.09 6.55 8.41
N LYS A 88 -0.92 6.14 7.99
CA LYS A 88 0.31 6.90 8.22
C LYS A 88 1.05 7.10 6.92
N ILE A 89 1.36 8.32 6.63
CA ILE A 89 2.32 8.69 5.58
C ILE A 89 3.70 8.76 6.23
N ILE A 90 4.56 7.82 5.88
CA ILE A 90 5.89 7.68 6.50
C ILE A 90 6.86 8.68 5.89
N ASP A 91 6.80 8.84 4.56
CA ASP A 91 7.59 9.80 3.82
C ASP A 91 6.93 10.19 2.50
N ILE A 92 7.15 11.41 2.06
CA ILE A 92 6.86 11.87 0.70
C ILE A 92 8.09 12.61 0.15
N THR A 93 8.64 12.12 -0.93
CA THR A 93 9.73 12.76 -1.67
C THR A 93 9.21 13.26 -3.01
N ILE A 94 9.12 14.57 -3.17
CA ILE A 94 8.69 15.19 -4.44
C ILE A 94 9.85 15.07 -5.44
N THR A 95 9.56 14.49 -6.61
CA THR A 95 10.56 14.26 -7.65
C THR A 95 10.49 15.30 -8.76
N LYS A 96 9.30 15.87 -9.02
CA LYS A 96 9.10 16.90 -10.03
C LYS A 96 7.85 17.72 -9.74
N ILE A 97 7.94 19.04 -9.83
CA ILE A 97 6.81 19.96 -9.93
C ILE A 97 6.87 20.53 -11.34
N ASP A 98 5.84 20.27 -12.15
CA ASP A 98 5.71 20.70 -13.55
C ASP A 98 4.22 20.93 -13.80
N LEU A 99 3.74 22.04 -13.25
CA LEU A 99 2.29 22.31 -13.22
C LEU A 99 1.65 22.14 -14.60
N PRO A 100 0.48 21.51 -14.68
CA PRO A 100 -0.38 21.08 -13.58
C PRO A 100 -0.03 19.71 -12.99
N ARG A 101 1.13 19.12 -13.30
CA ARG A 101 1.53 17.79 -12.83
C ARG A 101 2.55 17.87 -11.72
N VAL A 102 2.36 17.03 -10.71
CA VAL A 102 3.34 16.86 -9.62
C VAL A 102 3.61 15.37 -9.43
N SER A 103 4.89 15.00 -9.49
CA SER A 103 5.34 13.62 -9.30
C SER A 103 6.09 13.47 -7.98
N PHE A 104 5.83 12.38 -7.27
CA PHE A 104 6.45 12.11 -5.98
C PHE A 104 6.52 10.62 -5.67
N HIS A 105 7.43 10.27 -4.77
CA HIS A 105 7.43 8.98 -4.10
C HIS A 105 6.71 9.12 -2.77
N VAL A 106 5.87 8.17 -2.41
CA VAL A 106 5.20 8.11 -1.10
C VAL A 106 5.38 6.75 -0.47
N THR A 107 5.84 6.73 0.78
CA THR A 107 5.84 5.53 1.62
C THR A 107 4.75 5.66 2.67
N CYS A 108 3.87 4.68 2.75
CA CYS A 108 2.70 4.74 3.61
C CYS A 108 2.34 3.37 4.21
N SER A 109 1.56 3.40 5.27
CA SER A 109 1.01 2.22 5.92
C SER A 109 0.02 1.47 5.02
N LYS A 110 -0.30 0.22 5.38
CA LYS A 110 -1.33 -0.55 4.66
C LYS A 110 -2.69 0.16 4.73
N GLY A 111 -3.46 0.05 3.66
CA GLY A 111 -4.81 0.59 3.57
C GLY A 111 -4.89 2.04 3.10
N THR A 112 -3.77 2.73 2.94
CA THR A 112 -3.71 4.07 2.37
C THR A 112 -4.06 4.05 0.89
N TYR A 113 -4.94 4.95 0.47
CA TYR A 113 -5.31 5.18 -0.93
C TYR A 113 -4.54 6.39 -1.46
N VAL A 114 -3.55 6.15 -2.32
CA VAL A 114 -2.73 7.23 -2.89
C VAL A 114 -3.56 8.19 -3.75
N ARG A 115 -4.61 7.70 -4.42
CA ARG A 115 -5.52 8.57 -5.19
C ARG A 115 -6.32 9.52 -4.30
N THR A 116 -6.73 9.08 -3.11
CA THR A 116 -7.38 9.97 -2.13
C THR A 116 -6.38 10.97 -1.55
N LEU A 117 -5.13 10.57 -1.33
CA LEU A 117 -4.08 11.50 -0.94
C LEU A 117 -3.91 12.61 -2.01
N CYS A 118 -3.87 12.25 -3.31
CA CYS A 118 -3.81 13.24 -4.38
C CYS A 118 -5.03 14.18 -4.38
N TYR A 119 -6.22 13.62 -4.19
CA TYR A 119 -7.47 14.38 -4.12
C TYR A 119 -7.46 15.37 -2.95
N ASP A 120 -7.07 14.92 -1.75
CA ASP A 120 -7.06 15.74 -0.54
C ASP A 120 -5.98 16.85 -0.64
N ILE A 121 -4.79 16.55 -1.18
CA ILE A 121 -3.76 17.55 -1.47
C ILE A 121 -4.31 18.62 -2.43
N GLY A 122 -4.99 18.21 -3.51
CA GLY A 122 -5.59 19.15 -4.46
C GLY A 122 -6.65 20.04 -3.83
N LYS A 123 -7.44 19.51 -2.92
CA LYS A 123 -8.44 20.24 -2.15
C LYS A 123 -7.79 21.28 -1.23
N ASP A 124 -6.73 20.93 -0.53
CA ASP A 124 -5.99 21.85 0.37
C ASP A 124 -5.25 22.94 -0.42
N LEU A 125 -4.82 22.64 -1.64
CA LEU A 125 -4.29 23.64 -2.57
C LEU A 125 -5.36 24.60 -3.12
N GLY A 126 -6.65 24.21 -3.00
CA GLY A 126 -7.81 25.00 -3.46
C GLY A 126 -8.09 24.88 -4.95
N VAL A 127 -7.46 23.96 -5.67
CA VAL A 127 -7.61 23.80 -7.13
C VAL A 127 -8.18 22.41 -7.51
N GLY A 128 -8.31 21.47 -6.56
CA GLY A 128 -8.65 20.09 -6.83
C GLY A 128 -7.51 19.32 -7.50
N ALA A 129 -7.56 17.99 -7.40
CA ALA A 129 -6.63 17.09 -8.09
C ALA A 129 -7.21 15.68 -8.23
N CYS A 130 -6.63 14.91 -9.16
CA CYS A 130 -6.79 13.47 -9.24
C CYS A 130 -5.44 12.79 -9.49
N MET A 131 -5.38 11.50 -9.24
CA MET A 131 -4.20 10.70 -9.53
C MET A 131 -4.13 10.36 -11.03
N GLU A 132 -3.02 10.69 -11.69
CA GLU A 132 -2.81 10.38 -13.11
C GLU A 132 -2.06 9.07 -13.30
N LYS A 133 -0.99 8.86 -12.51
CA LYS A 133 -0.15 7.64 -12.62
C LYS A 133 0.16 7.10 -11.25
N LEU A 134 0.22 5.78 -11.14
CA LEU A 134 0.62 5.08 -9.92
C LEU A 134 1.39 3.81 -10.25
N THR A 135 2.56 3.68 -9.64
CA THR A 135 3.34 2.44 -9.64
C THR A 135 3.72 2.09 -8.23
N ARG A 136 3.36 0.90 -7.76
CA ARG A 136 3.84 0.40 -6.48
C ARG A 136 5.25 -0.13 -6.67
N THR A 137 6.23 0.54 -6.05
CA THR A 137 7.65 0.22 -6.23
C THR A 137 8.20 -0.68 -5.13
N ARG A 138 7.55 -0.73 -3.95
CA ARG A 138 8.02 -1.58 -2.84
C ARG A 138 6.86 -2.06 -1.95
N VAL A 139 6.97 -3.27 -1.45
CA VAL A 139 6.15 -3.82 -0.36
C VAL A 139 7.09 -4.46 0.64
N GLU A 140 7.27 -3.87 1.82
CA GLU A 140 8.27 -4.29 2.82
C GLU A 140 9.66 -4.43 2.21
N ARG A 141 10.19 -5.67 2.16
CA ARG A 141 11.50 -6.01 1.59
C ARG A 141 11.48 -6.20 0.07
N PHE A 142 10.31 -6.39 -0.52
CA PHE A 142 10.18 -6.67 -1.95
C PHE A 142 10.16 -5.36 -2.76
N ASP A 143 11.18 -5.15 -3.56
CA ASP A 143 11.32 -3.99 -4.44
C ASP A 143 10.96 -4.39 -5.89
N ILE A 144 10.39 -3.47 -6.64
CA ILE A 144 9.97 -3.71 -8.04
C ILE A 144 11.17 -4.03 -8.94
N LYS A 145 12.35 -3.49 -8.62
CA LYS A 145 13.59 -3.76 -9.39
C LYS A 145 14.02 -5.23 -9.32
N ASP A 146 13.62 -5.94 -8.25
CA ASP A 146 13.94 -7.35 -8.04
C ASP A 146 12.81 -8.27 -8.56
N SER A 147 11.77 -7.68 -9.15
CA SER A 147 10.61 -8.41 -9.68
C SER A 147 10.89 -8.91 -11.10
N ILE A 148 10.36 -10.08 -11.40
CA ILE A 148 10.40 -10.67 -12.75
C ILE A 148 9.02 -10.59 -13.39
N SER A 149 8.97 -10.37 -14.71
CA SER A 149 7.71 -10.32 -15.46
C SER A 149 7.11 -11.72 -15.66
N LEU A 150 5.81 -11.79 -15.98
CA LEU A 150 5.16 -13.08 -16.26
C LEU A 150 5.81 -13.82 -17.41
N SER A 151 6.25 -13.12 -18.48
CA SER A 151 6.97 -13.74 -19.60
C SER A 151 8.32 -14.31 -19.17
N GLN A 152 9.07 -13.60 -18.32
CA GLN A 152 10.32 -14.12 -17.76
C GLN A 152 10.09 -15.36 -16.88
N ILE A 153 9.00 -15.40 -16.13
CA ILE A 153 8.66 -16.60 -15.33
C ILE A 153 8.44 -17.82 -16.23
N GLU A 154 7.77 -17.64 -17.38
CA GLU A 154 7.57 -18.72 -18.34
C GLU A 154 8.90 -19.22 -18.91
N GLU A 155 9.79 -18.32 -19.32
CA GLU A 155 11.13 -18.67 -19.81
C GLU A 155 11.97 -19.41 -18.75
N ILE A 156 11.97 -18.93 -17.50
CA ILE A 156 12.71 -19.54 -16.37
C ILE A 156 12.15 -20.92 -16.05
N ARG A 157 10.82 -21.09 -16.09
CA ARG A 157 10.17 -22.40 -15.92
C ARG A 157 10.60 -23.39 -17.00
N ASP A 158 10.58 -22.97 -18.26
CA ASP A 158 10.90 -23.82 -19.40
C ASP A 158 12.40 -24.21 -19.41
N GLN A 159 13.26 -23.40 -18.81
CA GLN A 159 14.66 -23.71 -18.54
C GLN A 159 14.86 -24.65 -17.33
N GLY A 160 13.81 -24.94 -16.55
CA GLY A 160 13.89 -25.81 -15.38
C GLY A 160 14.61 -25.22 -14.16
N VAL A 161 14.77 -23.89 -14.10
CA VAL A 161 15.50 -23.20 -13.03
C VAL A 161 14.62 -22.32 -12.13
N LEU A 162 13.29 -22.50 -12.20
CA LEU A 162 12.33 -21.67 -11.48
C LEU A 162 12.55 -21.64 -9.95
N GLU A 163 12.99 -22.77 -9.37
CA GLU A 163 13.23 -22.87 -7.93
C GLU A 163 14.29 -21.89 -7.41
N GLN A 164 15.25 -21.50 -8.26
CA GLN A 164 16.30 -20.54 -7.88
C GLN A 164 15.76 -19.11 -7.68
N TYR A 165 14.56 -18.83 -8.18
CA TYR A 165 13.89 -17.52 -8.09
C TYR A 165 12.79 -17.51 -7.02
N ILE A 166 12.57 -18.63 -6.33
CA ILE A 166 11.57 -18.71 -5.25
C ILE A 166 12.27 -18.45 -3.93
N THR A 167 11.86 -17.38 -3.26
CA THR A 167 12.30 -17.12 -1.88
C THR A 167 11.56 -18.08 -0.94
N PRO A 168 12.25 -18.94 -0.19
CA PRO A 168 11.64 -19.84 0.77
C PRO A 168 10.84 -19.10 1.84
N VAL A 169 9.75 -19.70 2.33
CA VAL A 169 8.86 -19.05 3.31
C VAL A 169 9.61 -18.72 4.61
N ASP A 170 10.55 -19.56 5.01
CA ASP A 170 11.35 -19.36 6.20
C ASP A 170 12.32 -18.17 6.07
N GLU A 171 12.81 -17.85 4.89
CA GLU A 171 13.58 -16.64 4.64
C GLU A 171 12.71 -15.39 4.71
N ILE A 172 11.44 -15.47 4.24
CA ILE A 172 10.49 -14.36 4.34
C ILE A 172 10.16 -14.03 5.79
N LEU A 173 10.22 -15.03 6.66
CA LEU A 173 9.90 -14.93 8.09
C LEU A 173 11.14 -14.80 8.99
N ASP A 174 12.31 -14.43 8.44
CA ASP A 174 13.60 -14.39 9.16
C ASP A 174 13.62 -13.43 10.36
N MET A 175 12.70 -12.43 10.41
CA MET A 175 12.52 -11.55 11.55
C MET A 175 12.02 -12.27 12.82
N TYR A 176 11.44 -13.46 12.69
CA TYR A 176 10.97 -14.25 13.83
C TYR A 176 12.04 -15.26 14.27
N SER A 177 12.20 -15.42 15.57
CA SER A 177 13.13 -16.38 16.15
C SER A 177 12.74 -17.82 15.79
N LYS A 178 13.74 -18.68 15.58
CA LYS A 178 13.52 -20.11 15.31
C LYS A 178 13.19 -20.89 16.60
N CYS A 179 12.20 -21.76 16.50
CA CYS A 179 11.84 -22.75 17.52
C CYS A 179 11.96 -24.14 16.92
N MET A 180 12.96 -24.91 17.37
CA MET A 180 13.15 -26.30 16.94
C MET A 180 12.34 -27.21 17.84
N VAL A 181 11.50 -28.05 17.24
CA VAL A 181 10.70 -29.03 18.00
C VAL A 181 11.24 -30.46 17.86
N SER A 182 10.86 -31.34 18.79
CA SER A 182 11.19 -32.75 18.69
C SER A 182 10.33 -33.46 17.63
N GLU A 183 10.81 -34.60 17.10
CA GLU A 183 10.03 -35.42 16.15
C GLU A 183 8.65 -35.82 16.70
N GLU A 184 8.54 -36.02 18.02
CA GLU A 184 7.27 -36.33 18.67
C GLU A 184 6.27 -35.17 18.59
N ALA A 185 6.77 -33.93 18.60
CA ALA A 185 5.94 -32.74 18.50
C ALA A 185 5.53 -32.43 17.05
N GLU A 186 6.20 -32.97 16.06
CA GLU A 186 5.91 -32.73 14.65
C GLU A 186 4.46 -33.11 14.33
N LYS A 187 3.97 -34.25 14.79
CA LYS A 187 2.58 -34.67 14.63
C LYS A 187 1.57 -33.71 15.28
N LEU A 188 1.94 -33.11 16.41
CA LEU A 188 1.10 -32.14 17.10
C LEU A 188 0.96 -30.87 16.23
N LEU A 189 2.07 -30.40 15.65
CA LEU A 189 2.09 -29.21 14.79
C LEU A 189 1.28 -29.40 13.51
N TYR A 190 1.49 -30.49 12.78
CA TYR A 190 0.75 -30.79 11.54
C TYR A 190 -0.76 -30.88 11.76
N ASN A 191 -1.20 -31.25 12.95
CA ASN A 191 -2.61 -31.32 13.31
C ASN A 191 -3.14 -30.04 14.01
N GLY A 192 -2.34 -28.96 14.07
CA GLY A 192 -2.72 -27.70 14.71
C GLY A 192 -2.89 -27.80 16.23
N ASN A 193 -2.28 -28.79 16.86
CA ASN A 193 -2.36 -28.99 18.31
C ASN A 193 -1.35 -28.11 19.05
N ILE A 194 -1.67 -27.83 20.30
CA ILE A 194 -0.77 -27.10 21.21
C ILE A 194 0.42 -27.98 21.56
N PHE A 195 1.62 -27.41 21.55
CA PHE A 195 2.84 -28.01 22.10
C PHE A 195 3.41 -27.13 23.21
N THR A 196 4.25 -27.69 24.03
CA THR A 196 4.82 -27.02 25.21
C THR A 196 6.36 -26.98 25.11
N SER A 197 7.00 -26.24 26.01
CA SER A 197 8.47 -26.16 26.09
C SER A 197 9.18 -27.53 26.24
N ARG A 198 8.46 -28.59 26.66
CA ARG A 198 8.98 -29.97 26.73
C ARG A 198 9.16 -30.59 25.35
N ASN A 199 8.45 -30.08 24.38
CA ASN A 199 8.48 -30.54 22.99
C ASN A 199 9.51 -29.76 22.12
N THR A 200 10.28 -28.82 22.71
CA THR A 200 11.31 -28.07 22.03
C THR A 200 12.70 -28.64 22.30
N LEU A 201 13.57 -28.66 21.27
CA LEU A 201 14.93 -29.20 21.37
C LEU A 201 15.88 -28.32 22.18
N LEU A 202 15.59 -27.01 22.23
CA LEU A 202 16.41 -26.03 22.95
C LEU A 202 15.54 -25.28 23.96
N LYS A 203 16.11 -24.95 25.12
CA LYS A 203 15.48 -24.00 26.05
C LYS A 203 15.40 -22.67 25.39
N MET A 204 14.18 -22.21 25.11
CA MET A 204 13.93 -20.97 24.42
C MET A 204 13.62 -19.86 25.42
N ASN A 205 14.39 -18.76 25.36
CA ASN A 205 14.06 -17.54 26.08
C ASN A 205 13.11 -16.70 25.23
N HIS A 206 11.85 -17.15 25.09
CA HIS A 206 10.81 -16.36 24.42
C HIS A 206 9.93 -15.70 25.47
N GLN A 207 9.51 -14.49 25.14
CA GLN A 207 8.54 -13.77 25.96
C GLN A 207 7.11 -14.23 25.58
N ASP A 208 6.20 -14.21 26.55
CA ASP A 208 4.80 -14.52 26.31
C ASP A 208 4.23 -13.59 25.22
N GLY A 209 3.53 -14.18 24.25
CA GLY A 209 2.99 -13.47 23.11
C GLY A 209 3.97 -13.24 21.95
N GLN A 210 5.23 -13.64 22.08
CA GLN A 210 6.19 -13.53 20.98
C GLN A 210 5.88 -14.55 19.87
N THR A 211 5.82 -14.06 18.62
CA THR A 211 5.70 -14.92 17.44
C THR A 211 7.04 -15.57 17.12
N VAL A 212 7.02 -16.88 16.85
CA VAL A 212 8.21 -17.67 16.48
C VAL A 212 7.98 -18.48 15.22
N ARG A 213 9.05 -18.83 14.52
CA ARG A 213 9.04 -19.83 13.43
C ARG A 213 9.31 -21.20 14.04
N VAL A 214 8.49 -22.20 13.70
CA VAL A 214 8.64 -23.57 14.24
C VAL A 214 9.17 -24.48 13.15
N TYR A 215 10.17 -25.29 13.49
CA TYR A 215 10.88 -26.24 12.62
C TYR A 215 10.96 -27.62 13.27
#